data_a9acd8ff6b486f52a5e70970d07c4cd6
#
_entry.id   a9acd8ff6b486f52a5e70970d07c4cd6
#
_cell.length_a   1.000
_cell.length_b   1.000
_cell.length_c   1.000
_cell.angle_alpha   90.00
_cell.angle_beta   90.00
_cell.angle_gamma   90.00
#
_symmetry.space_group_name_H-M   'P 1'
#
loop_
_entity.id
_entity.type
_entity.pdbx_description
1 polymer ?
#
loop_
_entity_poly.entity_id
_entity_poly.type
_entity_poly.pdbx_seq_one_letter_code
_entity_poly.pdbx_strand_id
1 'polypeptide(L)'
;MKRWLLALVGIAAVAGLGLYLNRPGRLSPVSALPREVSAPDGVKPSETTTAPAVEQHFRPAPPERPGSAEILIAATPNPAPAPDVMATRNAVDVLVSPQATFEQKQAVWKQLREAGKLDPVISELERRGAEDPRTAAFPAALGQAYLQKCAMLQDVREQGILGMQADKVFDTALGLDPSNWEARFTKAVALSYWPATMNKGPEVIDHFLTLIQQQESQSPQPQFAETYLWLGDQYQKFGNAESARAAWQRGAALFPAHDKLAVRLASNAQASH
;
A
#
# COMPACT_ATOMS: atom_id res chain seq x y z
N MET A 1 -11.66 27.29 2.05
CA MET A 1 -10.31 26.92 1.65
C MET A 1 -9.47 26.13 2.67
N LYS A 2 -10.00 25.73 3.84
CA LYS A 2 -9.26 24.96 4.87
C LYS A 2 -9.61 23.46 4.98
N ARG A 3 -10.45 22.92 4.09
CA ARG A 3 -11.04 21.56 4.26
C ARG A 3 -10.26 20.43 3.58
N TRP A 4 -9.32 20.72 2.69
CA TRP A 4 -8.54 19.72 1.93
C TRP A 4 -7.24 19.27 2.60
N LEU A 5 -6.72 20.07 3.56
CA LEU A 5 -5.48 19.75 4.29
C LEU A 5 -5.64 18.53 5.23
N LEU A 6 -6.85 18.16 5.62
CA LEU A 6 -7.08 17.09 6.59
C LEU A 6 -7.17 15.68 5.96
N ALA A 7 -7.43 15.55 4.67
CA ALA A 7 -7.49 14.24 4.01
C ALA A 7 -6.10 13.61 3.85
N LEU A 8 -5.06 14.43 3.71
CA LEU A 8 -3.65 14.00 3.67
C LEU A 8 -3.00 13.90 5.06
N VAL A 9 -3.64 14.46 6.11
CA VAL A 9 -3.16 14.38 7.49
C VAL A 9 -3.06 12.92 7.99
N GLY A 10 -3.85 12.00 7.46
CA GLY A 10 -3.71 10.57 7.77
C GLY A 10 -2.38 9.98 7.28
N ILE A 11 -1.84 10.47 6.17
CA ILE A 11 -0.51 10.09 5.66
C ILE A 11 0.56 11.05 6.23
N ALA A 12 0.23 12.31 6.45
CA ALA A 12 1.13 13.33 6.99
C ALA A 12 1.44 13.18 8.49
N ALA A 13 0.65 12.43 9.26
CA ALA A 13 0.99 12.15 10.67
C ALA A 13 2.21 11.22 10.79
N VAL A 14 2.54 10.43 9.75
CA VAL A 14 3.85 9.77 9.62
C VAL A 14 4.95 10.80 9.38
N ALA A 15 4.62 12.03 8.91
CA ALA A 15 5.58 13.13 8.70
C ALA A 15 6.19 13.69 9.99
N GLY A 16 5.51 13.62 11.13
CA GLY A 16 6.06 14.03 12.43
C GLY A 16 7.30 13.25 12.82
N LEU A 17 7.39 11.98 12.40
CA LEU A 17 8.56 11.14 12.64
C LEU A 17 9.78 11.57 11.81
N GLY A 18 9.58 12.00 10.56
CA GLY A 18 10.65 12.45 9.67
C GLY A 18 11.32 13.74 10.14
N LEU A 19 10.59 14.66 10.74
CA LEU A 19 11.12 15.94 11.22
C LEU A 19 11.97 15.80 12.50
N TYR A 20 11.67 14.83 13.35
CA TYR A 20 12.44 14.57 14.57
C TYR A 20 13.76 13.81 14.29
N LEU A 21 13.77 12.94 13.29
CA LEU A 21 14.94 12.12 12.92
C LEU A 21 15.84 12.77 11.88
N ASN A 22 15.39 13.81 11.18
CA ASN A 22 16.13 14.45 10.10
C ASN A 22 16.79 15.77 10.54
N ARG A 23 17.67 15.73 11.56
CA ARG A 23 18.64 16.82 11.76
C ARG A 23 19.67 16.74 10.63
N PRO A 24 19.99 17.84 9.93
CA PRO A 24 20.92 17.81 8.82
C PRO A 24 22.35 17.51 9.30
N GLY A 25 22.73 16.24 9.24
CA GLY A 25 24.11 15.82 9.21
C GLY A 25 24.61 15.95 7.78
N ARG A 26 25.74 16.62 7.58
CA ARG A 26 26.39 16.83 6.28
C ARG A 26 26.52 15.50 5.53
N LEU A 27 25.83 15.37 4.42
CA LEU A 27 25.96 14.24 3.50
C LEU A 27 27.10 14.57 2.52
N SER A 28 28.08 13.68 2.45
CA SER A 28 29.11 13.68 1.40
C SER A 28 28.48 13.39 0.05
N PRO A 29 28.98 13.94 -1.07
CA PRO A 29 28.39 13.76 -2.38
C PRO A 29 28.53 12.30 -2.83
N VAL A 30 27.40 11.68 -3.17
CA VAL A 30 27.37 10.34 -3.77
C VAL A 30 27.79 10.47 -5.23
N SER A 31 28.89 9.78 -5.54
CA SER A 31 29.48 9.66 -6.88
C SER A 31 28.51 9.01 -7.86
N ALA A 32 28.71 9.37 -9.12
CA ALA A 32 28.00 9.01 -10.33
C ALA A 32 27.44 7.57 -10.42
N LEU A 33 26.31 7.45 -11.10
CA LEU A 33 25.64 6.21 -11.53
C LEU A 33 26.62 5.26 -12.24
N PRO A 34 26.58 3.95 -11.96
CA PRO A 34 27.30 2.96 -12.74
C PRO A 34 26.62 2.75 -14.11
N ARG A 35 27.48 2.74 -15.14
CA ARG A 35 27.16 2.32 -16.51
C ARG A 35 26.71 0.86 -16.54
N GLU A 36 25.95 0.56 -17.59
CA GLU A 36 25.49 -0.75 -18.05
C GLU A 36 26.41 -1.93 -17.65
N VAL A 37 25.81 -2.94 -17.03
CA VAL A 37 26.42 -4.24 -16.86
C VAL A 37 25.78 -5.18 -17.88
N SER A 38 26.61 -5.61 -18.84
CA SER A 38 26.31 -6.66 -19.82
C SER A 38 25.92 -7.96 -19.12
N ALA A 39 24.93 -8.65 -19.68
CA ALA A 39 24.50 -9.98 -19.25
C ALA A 39 25.62 -11.03 -19.46
N PRO A 40 25.78 -12.00 -18.56
CA PRO A 40 26.55 -13.20 -18.83
C PRO A 40 25.66 -14.30 -19.43
N ASP A 41 26.20 -14.88 -20.53
CA ASP A 41 25.67 -16.06 -21.20
C ASP A 41 25.73 -17.32 -20.33
N GLY A 42 24.72 -18.17 -20.51
CA GLY A 42 24.88 -19.62 -20.51
C GLY A 42 24.75 -20.34 -19.15
N VAL A 43 23.55 -20.83 -18.82
CA VAL A 43 23.39 -22.01 -17.96
C VAL A 43 22.51 -23.04 -18.68
N LYS A 44 23.07 -24.23 -18.94
CA LYS A 44 22.42 -25.42 -19.50
C LYS A 44 21.40 -26.02 -18.52
N PRO A 45 20.34 -26.67 -19.01
CA PRO A 45 19.36 -27.35 -18.15
C PRO A 45 19.93 -28.69 -17.64
N SER A 46 19.76 -28.98 -16.38
CA SER A 46 20.03 -30.26 -15.73
C SER A 46 18.79 -31.13 -15.63
N GLU A 47 19.05 -32.39 -15.77
CA GLU A 47 18.16 -33.51 -16.03
C GLU A 47 17.15 -33.86 -14.93
N THR A 48 16.04 -34.41 -15.39
CA THR A 48 14.92 -35.05 -14.73
C THR A 48 15.37 -36.16 -13.79
N THR A 49 14.99 -36.09 -12.52
CA THR A 49 15.03 -37.22 -11.58
C THR A 49 13.64 -37.72 -11.30
N THR A 50 13.40 -38.97 -11.70
CA THR A 50 12.18 -39.73 -11.52
C THR A 50 11.97 -40.06 -10.04
N ALA A 51 10.79 -39.79 -9.48
CA ALA A 51 10.39 -40.22 -8.16
C ALA A 51 9.82 -41.66 -8.18
N PRO A 52 10.07 -42.49 -7.16
CA PRO A 52 9.54 -43.84 -7.11
C PRO A 52 8.08 -43.87 -6.65
N ALA A 53 7.34 -44.85 -7.19
CA ALA A 53 5.97 -45.14 -6.89
C ALA A 53 5.77 -45.62 -5.43
N VAL A 54 4.79 -45.06 -4.73
CA VAL A 54 4.35 -45.53 -3.41
C VAL A 54 3.15 -46.45 -3.60
N GLU A 55 3.32 -47.73 -3.19
CA GLU A 55 2.30 -48.74 -3.14
C GLU A 55 1.16 -48.36 -2.15
N GLN A 56 -0.06 -48.43 -2.65
CA GLN A 56 -1.26 -48.23 -1.85
C GLN A 56 -1.57 -49.54 -1.08
N HIS A 57 -1.40 -49.48 0.24
CA HIS A 57 -1.91 -50.57 1.13
C HIS A 57 -3.42 -50.36 1.37
N PHE A 58 -4.17 -51.32 0.86
CA PHE A 58 -5.60 -51.48 1.08
C PHE A 58 -5.87 -51.75 2.56
N ARG A 59 -6.62 -50.89 3.24
CA ARG A 59 -7.08 -51.05 4.63
C ARG A 59 -8.58 -51.36 4.61
N PRO A 60 -9.05 -52.46 5.19
CA PRO A 60 -10.49 -52.79 5.20
C PRO A 60 -11.26 -51.84 6.13
N ALA A 61 -12.50 -51.50 5.73
CA ALA A 61 -13.42 -50.66 6.47
C ALA A 61 -13.86 -51.30 7.81
N PRO A 62 -14.07 -50.50 8.86
CA PRO A 62 -14.65 -51.01 10.13
C PRO A 62 -16.16 -51.22 9.99
N PRO A 63 -16.74 -52.11 10.83
CA PRO A 63 -18.15 -52.51 10.74
C PRO A 63 -19.10 -51.38 11.16
N GLU A 64 -20.21 -51.32 10.45
CA GLU A 64 -21.30 -50.36 10.70
C GLU A 64 -21.92 -50.60 12.08
N ARG A 65 -22.10 -49.55 12.86
CA ARG A 65 -22.87 -49.53 14.10
C ARG A 65 -24.32 -49.21 13.79
N PRO A 66 -25.29 -49.94 14.33
CA PRO A 66 -26.70 -49.65 14.13
C PRO A 66 -27.15 -48.48 15.02
N GLY A 67 -27.89 -47.57 14.45
CA GLY A 67 -28.90 -46.75 15.11
C GLY A 67 -28.39 -45.60 15.99
N SER A 68 -28.04 -44.47 15.37
CA SER A 68 -28.09 -43.18 16.07
C SER A 68 -29.32 -42.43 15.55
N ALA A 69 -30.27 -42.19 16.45
CA ALA A 69 -31.42 -41.36 16.19
C ALA A 69 -30.95 -39.98 15.70
N GLU A 70 -31.39 -39.56 14.52
CA GLU A 70 -31.25 -38.19 14.04
C GLU A 70 -31.97 -37.25 15.02
N ILE A 71 -31.19 -36.62 15.91
CA ILE A 71 -31.65 -35.43 16.60
C ILE A 71 -31.62 -34.31 15.54
N LEU A 72 -32.79 -33.99 14.98
CA LEU A 72 -33.03 -32.75 14.24
C LEU A 72 -32.78 -31.58 15.19
N ILE A 73 -31.51 -31.14 15.24
CA ILE A 73 -31.17 -29.83 15.82
C ILE A 73 -31.75 -28.83 14.84
N ALA A 74 -32.93 -28.32 15.16
CA ALA A 74 -33.45 -27.13 14.45
C ALA A 74 -32.36 -26.06 14.46
N ALA A 75 -31.84 -25.72 13.29
CA ALA A 75 -30.89 -24.64 13.12
C ALA A 75 -31.57 -23.36 13.65
N THR A 76 -31.20 -22.94 14.83
CA THR A 76 -31.58 -21.62 15.35
C THR A 76 -31.04 -20.63 14.34
N PRO A 77 -31.88 -19.72 13.80
CA PRO A 77 -31.40 -18.71 12.88
C PRO A 77 -30.30 -17.91 13.60
N ASN A 78 -29.12 -17.86 12.95
CA ASN A 78 -27.99 -17.11 13.49
C ASN A 78 -28.46 -15.67 13.75
N PRO A 79 -28.39 -15.13 14.96
CA PRO A 79 -28.88 -13.79 15.26
C PRO A 79 -28.21 -12.78 14.32
N ALA A 80 -29.00 -11.82 13.82
CA ALA A 80 -28.46 -10.77 12.96
C ALA A 80 -27.23 -10.13 13.63
N PRO A 81 -26.14 -9.91 12.89
CA PRO A 81 -24.92 -9.32 13.46
C PRO A 81 -25.22 -7.97 14.09
N ALA A 82 -24.55 -7.67 15.22
CA ALA A 82 -24.72 -6.39 15.92
C ALA A 82 -24.48 -5.20 14.96
N PRO A 83 -25.16 -4.05 15.17
CA PRO A 83 -25.05 -2.87 14.31
C PRO A 83 -23.60 -2.43 14.03
N ASP A 84 -22.72 -2.52 14.99
CA ASP A 84 -21.29 -2.21 14.88
C ASP A 84 -20.55 -3.17 13.91
N VAL A 85 -20.92 -4.45 13.91
CA VAL A 85 -20.36 -5.46 13.00
C VAL A 85 -20.80 -5.19 11.57
N MET A 86 -22.08 -4.80 11.38
CA MET A 86 -22.60 -4.43 10.06
C MET A 86 -21.91 -3.17 9.53
N ALA A 87 -21.71 -2.16 10.35
CA ALA A 87 -21.01 -0.93 9.99
C ALA A 87 -19.55 -1.21 9.56
N THR A 88 -18.86 -2.10 10.30
CA THR A 88 -17.48 -2.52 9.96
C THR A 88 -17.43 -3.27 8.63
N ARG A 89 -18.36 -4.19 8.38
CA ARG A 89 -18.44 -4.93 7.11
C ARG A 89 -18.71 -4.01 5.93
N ASN A 90 -19.66 -3.08 6.06
CA ASN A 90 -19.96 -2.09 5.02
C ASN A 90 -18.76 -1.18 4.71
N ALA A 91 -18.00 -0.78 5.74
CA ALA A 91 -16.78 -0.01 5.54
C ALA A 91 -15.73 -0.83 4.75
N VAL A 92 -15.51 -2.10 5.11
CA VAL A 92 -14.60 -2.98 4.39
C VAL A 92 -15.07 -3.19 2.94
N ASP A 93 -16.38 -3.36 2.70
CA ASP A 93 -16.92 -3.49 1.34
C ASP A 93 -16.55 -2.30 0.45
N VAL A 94 -16.63 -1.07 0.97
CA VAL A 94 -16.21 0.12 0.23
C VAL A 94 -14.70 0.14 0.02
N LEU A 95 -13.90 -0.19 1.04
CA LEU A 95 -12.44 -0.13 0.99
C LEU A 95 -11.84 -1.11 -0.03
N VAL A 96 -12.44 -2.29 -0.19
CA VAL A 96 -11.98 -3.31 -1.15
C VAL A 96 -12.67 -3.24 -2.50
N SER A 97 -13.70 -2.40 -2.65
CA SER A 97 -14.48 -2.28 -3.89
C SER A 97 -13.64 -1.65 -5.01
N PRO A 98 -13.58 -2.28 -6.19
CA PRO A 98 -12.97 -1.67 -7.38
C PRO A 98 -13.80 -0.52 -7.95
N GLN A 99 -15.09 -0.41 -7.59
CA GLN A 99 -16.00 0.66 -8.03
C GLN A 99 -15.91 1.91 -7.14
N ALA A 100 -15.42 1.77 -5.91
CA ALA A 100 -15.24 2.91 -5.01
C ALA A 100 -14.08 3.78 -5.47
N THR A 101 -14.33 5.09 -5.61
CA THR A 101 -13.27 6.04 -5.97
C THR A 101 -12.25 6.19 -4.85
N PHE A 102 -11.04 6.63 -5.20
CA PHE A 102 -10.00 6.94 -4.21
C PHE A 102 -10.50 7.91 -3.13
N GLU A 103 -11.25 8.95 -3.53
CA GLU A 103 -11.83 9.92 -2.61
C GLU A 103 -12.83 9.28 -1.63
N GLN A 104 -13.71 8.40 -2.12
CA GLN A 104 -14.67 7.66 -1.27
C GLN A 104 -13.95 6.81 -0.24
N LYS A 105 -12.92 6.06 -0.64
CA LYS A 105 -12.11 5.27 0.30
C LYS A 105 -11.40 6.16 1.33
N GLN A 106 -10.86 7.31 0.93
CA GLN A 106 -10.25 8.26 1.85
C GLN A 106 -11.26 8.83 2.87
N ALA A 107 -12.50 9.07 2.45
CA ALA A 107 -13.57 9.51 3.35
C ALA A 107 -13.91 8.42 4.39
N VAL A 108 -13.97 7.14 3.98
CA VAL A 108 -14.17 6.00 4.89
C VAL A 108 -13.02 5.89 5.89
N TRP A 109 -11.76 5.96 5.45
CA TRP A 109 -10.61 5.94 6.35
C TRP A 109 -10.65 7.06 7.39
N LYS A 110 -11.05 8.27 6.98
CA LYS A 110 -11.21 9.39 7.90
C LYS A 110 -12.27 9.10 8.96
N GLN A 111 -13.44 8.61 8.54
CA GLN A 111 -14.53 8.27 9.48
C GLN A 111 -14.11 7.17 10.47
N LEU A 112 -13.41 6.14 10.02
CA LEU A 112 -12.93 5.04 10.86
C LEU A 112 -11.92 5.52 11.91
N ARG A 113 -11.00 6.43 11.54
CA ARG A 113 -10.08 7.05 12.51
C ARG A 113 -10.81 7.87 13.56
N GLU A 114 -11.71 8.75 13.11
CA GLU A 114 -12.48 9.64 14.00
C GLU A 114 -13.38 8.85 14.96
N ALA A 115 -13.90 7.70 14.52
CA ALA A 115 -14.72 6.79 15.31
C ALA A 115 -13.92 5.81 16.18
N GLY A 116 -12.59 5.74 16.06
CA GLY A 116 -11.75 4.75 16.77
C GLY A 116 -12.03 3.30 16.35
N LYS A 117 -12.47 3.07 15.10
CA LYS A 117 -12.90 1.76 14.57
C LYS A 117 -11.87 1.08 13.68
N LEU A 118 -10.57 1.43 13.78
CA LEU A 118 -9.53 0.82 12.95
C LEU A 118 -9.28 -0.65 13.31
N ASP A 119 -9.25 -1.02 14.60
CA ASP A 119 -8.99 -2.40 15.01
C ASP A 119 -10.04 -3.40 14.51
N PRO A 120 -11.35 -3.14 14.65
CA PRO A 120 -12.37 -3.99 14.05
C PRO A 120 -12.24 -4.15 12.53
N VAL A 121 -11.86 -3.07 11.81
CA VAL A 121 -11.66 -3.11 10.37
C VAL A 121 -10.42 -3.93 10.00
N ILE A 122 -9.31 -3.80 10.73
CA ILE A 122 -8.11 -4.63 10.56
C ILE A 122 -8.48 -6.11 10.69
N SER A 123 -9.15 -6.48 11.78
CA SER A 123 -9.57 -7.87 12.03
C SER A 123 -10.50 -8.41 10.92
N GLU A 124 -11.43 -7.60 10.43
CA GLU A 124 -12.33 -8.02 9.33
C GLU A 124 -11.59 -8.15 7.99
N LEU A 125 -10.62 -7.28 7.69
CA LEU A 125 -9.77 -7.38 6.51
C LEU A 125 -8.89 -8.63 6.55
N GLU A 126 -8.29 -8.93 7.72
CA GLU A 126 -7.50 -10.16 7.92
C GLU A 126 -8.35 -11.41 7.74
N ARG A 127 -9.55 -11.46 8.34
CA ARG A 127 -10.47 -12.57 8.22
C ARG A 127 -10.87 -12.81 6.76
N ARG A 128 -11.35 -11.78 6.06
CA ARG A 128 -11.77 -11.88 4.66
C ARG A 128 -10.62 -12.18 3.71
N GLY A 129 -9.44 -11.59 3.95
CA GLY A 129 -8.24 -11.88 3.18
C GLY A 129 -7.79 -13.34 3.32
N ALA A 130 -8.00 -13.96 4.49
CA ALA A 130 -7.76 -15.39 4.69
C ALA A 130 -8.79 -16.26 3.96
N GLU A 131 -10.04 -15.81 3.82
CA GLU A 131 -11.09 -16.50 3.07
C GLU A 131 -10.92 -16.37 1.55
N ASP A 132 -10.39 -15.23 1.08
CA ASP A 132 -10.09 -14.99 -0.34
C ASP A 132 -8.64 -14.51 -0.53
N PRO A 133 -7.66 -15.42 -0.45
CA PRO A 133 -6.23 -15.07 -0.47
C PRO A 133 -5.71 -14.64 -1.85
N ARG A 134 -6.53 -14.68 -2.91
CA ARG A 134 -6.14 -14.28 -4.27
C ARG A 134 -6.58 -12.87 -4.64
N THR A 135 -7.39 -12.23 -3.82
CA THR A 135 -7.88 -10.87 -4.07
C THR A 135 -6.92 -9.83 -3.49
N ALA A 136 -6.18 -9.13 -4.34
CA ALA A 136 -5.19 -8.11 -3.97
C ALA A 136 -5.77 -6.94 -3.15
N ALA A 137 -7.07 -6.67 -3.26
CA ALA A 137 -7.72 -5.57 -2.57
C ALA A 137 -7.68 -5.72 -1.03
N PHE A 138 -7.71 -6.95 -0.50
CA PHE A 138 -7.64 -7.18 0.95
C PHE A 138 -6.27 -6.81 1.52
N PRO A 139 -5.14 -7.34 1.05
CA PRO A 139 -3.83 -6.92 1.56
C PRO A 139 -3.54 -5.44 1.24
N ALA A 140 -4.03 -4.86 0.14
CA ALA A 140 -3.90 -3.44 -0.14
C ALA A 140 -4.62 -2.58 0.90
N ALA A 141 -5.87 -2.89 1.23
CA ALA A 141 -6.64 -2.19 2.26
C ALA A 141 -6.07 -2.43 3.67
N LEU A 142 -5.56 -3.63 3.96
CA LEU A 142 -4.93 -3.96 5.24
C LEU A 142 -3.65 -3.14 5.47
N GLY A 143 -2.81 -2.98 4.43
CA GLY A 143 -1.63 -2.12 4.49
C GLY A 143 -2.00 -0.66 4.80
N GLN A 144 -3.05 -0.15 4.16
CA GLN A 144 -3.58 1.18 4.47
C GLN A 144 -4.10 1.26 5.91
N ALA A 145 -4.82 0.25 6.41
CA ALA A 145 -5.33 0.21 7.78
C ALA A 145 -4.18 0.28 8.81
N TYR A 146 -3.09 -0.46 8.60
CA TYR A 146 -1.91 -0.38 9.45
C TYR A 146 -1.28 1.01 9.44
N LEU A 147 -1.19 1.68 8.29
CA LEU A 147 -0.68 3.05 8.22
C LEU A 147 -1.62 4.06 8.91
N GLN A 148 -2.94 3.89 8.78
CA GLN A 148 -3.92 4.72 9.50
C GLN A 148 -3.75 4.57 11.01
N LYS A 149 -3.55 3.33 11.51
CA LYS A 149 -3.30 3.06 12.93
C LYS A 149 -1.94 3.60 13.36
N CYS A 150 -0.89 3.40 12.57
CA CYS A 150 0.45 3.94 12.80
C CYS A 150 0.42 5.45 13.05
N ALA A 151 -0.37 6.20 12.26
CA ALA A 151 -0.52 7.64 12.40
C ALA A 151 -1.18 8.11 13.72
N MET A 152 -1.86 7.22 14.44
CA MET A 152 -2.50 7.53 15.73
C MET A 152 -1.62 7.19 16.93
N LEU A 153 -0.55 6.43 16.74
CA LEU A 153 0.37 6.03 17.81
C LEU A 153 1.35 7.15 18.14
N GLN A 154 1.77 7.18 19.42
CA GLN A 154 2.82 8.08 19.90
C GLN A 154 4.17 7.35 20.06
N ASP A 155 4.14 6.03 20.25
CA ASP A 155 5.34 5.22 20.42
C ASP A 155 5.98 4.92 19.06
N VAL A 156 7.20 5.41 18.87
CA VAL A 156 8.01 5.27 17.64
C VAL A 156 8.30 3.80 17.31
N ARG A 157 8.46 2.96 18.33
CA ARG A 157 8.73 1.53 18.16
C ARG A 157 7.50 0.81 17.61
N GLU A 158 6.33 1.10 18.16
CA GLU A 158 5.06 0.56 17.66
C GLU A 158 4.76 1.06 16.24
N GLN A 159 5.03 2.35 15.96
CA GLN A 159 4.94 2.90 14.61
C GLN A 159 5.84 2.13 13.63
N GLY A 160 7.08 1.84 14.02
CA GLY A 160 8.02 1.08 13.20
C GLY A 160 7.52 -0.35 12.91
N ILE A 161 6.94 -1.03 13.90
CA ILE A 161 6.37 -2.37 13.74
C ILE A 161 5.21 -2.35 12.74
N LEU A 162 4.26 -1.42 12.91
CA LEU A 162 3.13 -1.29 11.97
C LEU A 162 3.56 -0.88 10.57
N GLY A 163 4.58 0.00 10.46
CA GLY A 163 5.16 0.37 9.17
C GLY A 163 5.73 -0.83 8.42
N MET A 164 6.47 -1.71 9.11
CA MET A 164 7.00 -2.94 8.50
C MET A 164 5.90 -3.94 8.15
N GLN A 165 4.85 -4.04 8.96
CA GLN A 165 3.68 -4.87 8.63
C GLN A 165 2.95 -4.35 7.39
N ALA A 166 2.75 -3.03 7.30
CA ALA A 166 2.17 -2.40 6.13
C ALA A 166 3.01 -2.67 4.86
N ASP A 167 4.33 -2.51 4.94
CA ASP A 167 5.24 -2.76 3.81
C ASP A 167 5.09 -4.20 3.29
N LYS A 168 5.10 -5.18 4.18
CA LYS A 168 4.95 -6.60 3.85
C LYS A 168 3.61 -6.92 3.18
N VAL A 169 2.49 -6.38 3.67
CA VAL A 169 1.18 -6.68 3.08
C VAL A 169 0.98 -5.95 1.75
N PHE A 170 1.63 -4.78 1.54
CA PHE A 170 1.67 -4.16 0.21
C PHE A 170 2.47 -5.00 -0.78
N ASP A 171 3.58 -5.64 -0.37
CA ASP A 171 4.27 -6.60 -1.23
C ASP A 171 3.38 -7.78 -1.62
N THR A 172 2.57 -8.28 -0.69
CA THR A 172 1.57 -9.32 -0.98
C THR A 172 0.55 -8.82 -2.01
N ALA A 173 0.02 -7.61 -1.82
CA ALA A 173 -0.95 -7.01 -2.75
C ALA A 173 -0.36 -6.85 -4.16
N LEU A 174 0.87 -6.34 -4.26
CA LEU A 174 1.56 -6.13 -5.53
C LEU A 174 2.03 -7.43 -6.18
N GLY A 175 2.25 -8.49 -5.39
CA GLY A 175 2.50 -9.84 -5.91
C GLY A 175 1.25 -10.46 -6.54
N LEU A 176 0.06 -10.15 -6.02
CA LEU A 176 -1.22 -10.60 -6.56
C LEU A 176 -1.69 -9.75 -7.76
N ASP A 177 -1.51 -8.44 -7.67
CA ASP A 177 -1.85 -7.47 -8.71
C ASP A 177 -0.75 -6.40 -8.84
N PRO A 178 0.24 -6.59 -9.73
CA PRO A 178 1.30 -5.62 -9.96
C PRO A 178 0.80 -4.26 -10.49
N SER A 179 -0.43 -4.19 -10.99
CA SER A 179 -1.04 -2.95 -11.49
C SER A 179 -1.84 -2.19 -10.44
N ASN A 180 -1.93 -2.69 -9.21
CA ASN A 180 -2.69 -2.05 -8.14
C ASN A 180 -2.09 -0.69 -7.76
N TRP A 181 -2.67 0.37 -8.32
CA TRP A 181 -2.20 1.75 -8.14
C TRP A 181 -2.21 2.17 -6.66
N GLU A 182 -3.31 1.87 -5.93
CA GLU A 182 -3.45 2.28 -4.53
C GLU A 182 -2.39 1.65 -3.63
N ALA A 183 -2.14 0.34 -3.79
CA ALA A 183 -1.13 -0.37 -3.03
C ALA A 183 0.27 0.19 -3.31
N ARG A 184 0.64 0.37 -4.59
CA ARG A 184 1.96 0.88 -4.99
C ARG A 184 2.16 2.33 -4.56
N PHE A 185 1.15 3.19 -4.76
CA PHE A 185 1.21 4.58 -4.36
C PHE A 185 1.35 4.73 -2.85
N THR A 186 0.51 4.03 -2.09
CA THR A 186 0.54 4.12 -0.63
C THR A 186 1.83 3.54 -0.05
N LYS A 187 2.35 2.43 -0.61
CA LYS A 187 3.66 1.88 -0.26
C LYS A 187 4.77 2.89 -0.51
N ALA A 188 4.84 3.48 -1.69
CA ALA A 188 5.86 4.47 -2.04
C ALA A 188 5.84 5.67 -1.09
N VAL A 189 4.65 6.21 -0.80
CA VAL A 189 4.47 7.31 0.16
C VAL A 189 4.94 6.90 1.55
N ALA A 190 4.54 5.73 2.05
CA ALA A 190 4.96 5.24 3.36
C ALA A 190 6.49 5.09 3.46
N LEU A 191 7.13 4.47 2.46
CA LEU A 191 8.58 4.29 2.39
C LEU A 191 9.35 5.62 2.36
N SER A 192 8.74 6.69 1.81
CA SER A 192 9.38 8.02 1.75
C SER A 192 9.63 8.65 3.13
N TYR A 193 8.94 8.17 4.16
CA TYR A 193 9.10 8.59 5.56
C TYR A 193 10.06 7.70 6.37
N TRP A 194 10.57 6.61 5.78
CA TRP A 194 11.53 5.77 6.48
C TRP A 194 12.85 6.49 6.74
N PRO A 195 13.56 6.16 7.83
CA PRO A 195 14.84 6.77 8.13
C PRO A 195 15.82 6.66 6.97
N ALA A 196 16.61 7.71 6.74
CA ALA A 196 17.60 7.74 5.65
C ALA A 196 18.61 6.56 5.73
N THR A 197 18.88 6.05 6.94
CA THR A 197 19.72 4.87 7.18
C THR A 197 19.20 3.59 6.56
N MET A 198 17.88 3.52 6.27
CA MET A 198 17.25 2.37 5.59
C MET A 198 17.41 2.41 4.07
N ASN A 199 17.93 3.51 3.52
CA ASN A 199 18.21 3.71 2.09
C ASN A 199 17.03 3.35 1.14
N LYS A 200 15.81 3.70 1.55
CA LYS A 200 14.59 3.41 0.77
C LYS A 200 14.35 4.37 -0.41
N GLY A 201 15.16 5.41 -0.55
CA GLY A 201 14.99 6.42 -1.60
C GLY A 201 14.91 5.88 -3.02
N PRO A 202 15.85 5.04 -3.48
CA PRO A 202 15.79 4.44 -4.81
C PRO A 202 14.50 3.64 -5.04
N GLU A 203 14.08 2.82 -4.07
CA GLU A 203 12.87 2.02 -4.12
C GLU A 203 11.61 2.91 -4.25
N VAL A 204 11.56 4.02 -3.51
CA VAL A 204 10.46 5.00 -3.58
C VAL A 204 10.35 5.59 -4.98
N ILE A 205 11.48 6.03 -5.56
CA ILE A 205 11.51 6.60 -6.92
C ILE A 205 11.05 5.55 -7.94
N ASP A 206 11.52 4.33 -7.85
CA ASP A 206 11.14 3.23 -8.74
C ASP A 206 9.64 2.95 -8.71
N HIS A 207 9.04 2.90 -7.52
CA HIS A 207 7.59 2.77 -7.39
C HIS A 207 6.82 3.90 -8.09
N PHE A 208 7.25 5.16 -7.93
CA PHE A 208 6.57 6.28 -8.58
C PHE A 208 6.78 6.28 -10.11
N LEU A 209 7.96 5.90 -10.61
CA LEU A 209 8.20 5.76 -12.05
C LEU A 209 7.34 4.63 -12.65
N THR A 210 7.23 3.50 -11.96
CA THR A 210 6.35 2.40 -12.36
C THR A 210 4.89 2.85 -12.41
N LEU A 211 4.42 3.63 -11.42
CA LEU A 211 3.07 4.20 -11.43
C LEU A 211 2.85 5.11 -12.63
N ILE A 212 3.80 6.00 -12.95
CA ILE A 212 3.70 6.87 -14.13
C ILE A 212 3.55 6.04 -15.40
N GLN A 213 4.40 5.03 -15.59
CA GLN A 213 4.32 4.15 -16.75
C GLN A 213 2.96 3.46 -16.86
N GLN A 214 2.41 2.97 -15.74
CA GLN A 214 1.11 2.29 -15.71
C GLN A 214 -0.06 3.25 -15.96
N GLN A 215 -0.07 4.42 -15.32
CA GLN A 215 -1.18 5.37 -15.41
C GLN A 215 -1.22 6.14 -16.74
N GLU A 216 -0.09 6.36 -17.41
CA GLU A 216 -0.04 7.02 -18.71
C GLU A 216 -0.64 6.16 -19.84
N SER A 217 -0.77 4.86 -19.64
CA SER A 217 -1.50 3.95 -20.55
C SER A 217 -3.01 3.89 -20.31
N GLN A 218 -3.52 4.63 -19.31
CA GLN A 218 -4.92 4.62 -18.90
C GLN A 218 -5.56 6.00 -19.08
N SER A 219 -6.89 6.04 -19.02
CA SER A 219 -7.61 7.32 -18.96
C SER A 219 -7.18 8.10 -17.71
N PRO A 220 -6.88 9.42 -17.83
CA PRO A 220 -6.47 10.22 -16.70
C PRO A 220 -7.50 10.20 -15.57
N GLN A 221 -7.03 9.93 -14.35
CA GLN A 221 -7.84 9.98 -13.13
C GLN A 221 -7.26 11.05 -12.20
N PRO A 222 -8.11 11.83 -11.49
CA PRO A 222 -7.65 12.97 -10.68
C PRO A 222 -6.54 12.62 -9.67
N GLN A 223 -6.60 11.43 -9.06
CA GLN A 223 -5.60 10.98 -8.09
C GLN A 223 -4.22 10.69 -8.70
N PHE A 224 -4.12 10.49 -10.02
CA PHE A 224 -2.84 10.27 -10.70
C PHE A 224 -1.91 11.49 -10.62
N ALA A 225 -2.47 12.68 -10.42
CA ALA A 225 -1.70 13.90 -10.20
C ALA A 225 -0.77 13.79 -8.98
N GLU A 226 -1.20 13.08 -7.92
CA GLU A 226 -0.39 12.91 -6.72
C GLU A 226 0.90 12.12 -7.00
N THR A 227 0.93 11.22 -7.99
CA THR A 227 2.14 10.48 -8.37
C THR A 227 3.26 11.43 -8.83
N TYR A 228 2.92 12.40 -9.68
CA TYR A 228 3.88 13.39 -10.17
C TYR A 228 4.33 14.35 -9.07
N LEU A 229 3.39 14.74 -8.20
CA LEU A 229 3.70 15.59 -7.05
C LEU A 229 4.74 14.93 -6.14
N TRP A 230 4.46 13.69 -5.71
CA TRP A 230 5.33 12.93 -4.82
C TRP A 230 6.67 12.58 -5.45
N LEU A 231 6.70 12.19 -6.73
CA LEU A 231 7.96 11.92 -7.43
C LEU A 231 8.84 13.17 -7.45
N GLY A 232 8.27 14.32 -7.80
CA GLY A 232 9.01 15.58 -7.79
C GLY A 232 9.51 15.95 -6.39
N ASP A 233 8.69 15.79 -5.36
CA ASP A 233 9.07 16.04 -3.96
C ASP A 233 10.22 15.09 -3.52
N GLN A 234 10.25 13.83 -3.98
CA GLN A 234 11.37 12.92 -3.71
C GLN A 234 12.65 13.33 -4.43
N TYR A 235 12.58 13.69 -5.71
CA TYR A 235 13.73 14.21 -6.43
C TYR A 235 14.29 15.48 -5.76
N GLN A 236 13.45 16.40 -5.34
CA GLN A 236 13.86 17.59 -4.59
C GLN A 236 14.55 17.23 -3.26
N LYS A 237 13.98 16.26 -2.51
CA LYS A 237 14.57 15.75 -1.26
C LYS A 237 15.99 15.19 -1.47
N PHE A 238 16.25 14.59 -2.63
CA PHE A 238 17.57 14.05 -2.99
C PHE A 238 18.47 15.05 -3.73
N GLY A 239 18.08 16.32 -3.81
CA GLY A 239 18.89 17.39 -4.43
C GLY A 239 18.85 17.41 -5.96
N ASN A 240 17.99 16.60 -6.60
CA ASN A 240 17.82 16.59 -8.05
C ASN A 240 16.69 17.57 -8.46
N ALA A 241 17.00 18.87 -8.42
CA ALA A 241 16.02 19.92 -8.71
C ALA A 241 15.52 19.89 -10.17
N GLU A 242 16.34 19.45 -11.13
CA GLU A 242 15.95 19.34 -12.53
C GLU A 242 14.87 18.26 -12.73
N SER A 243 15.11 17.04 -12.24
CA SER A 243 14.13 15.96 -12.29
C SER A 243 12.87 16.27 -11.49
N ALA A 244 12.99 16.97 -10.36
CA ALA A 244 11.86 17.44 -9.57
C ALA A 244 10.96 18.35 -10.40
N ARG A 245 11.56 19.38 -11.03
CA ARG A 245 10.83 20.32 -11.90
C ARG A 245 10.18 19.61 -13.07
N ALA A 246 10.89 18.70 -13.74
CA ALA A 246 10.35 17.93 -14.87
C ALA A 246 9.12 17.10 -14.47
N ALA A 247 9.17 16.42 -13.32
CA ALA A 247 8.04 15.65 -12.79
C ALA A 247 6.83 16.56 -12.50
N TRP A 248 7.01 17.68 -11.79
CA TRP A 248 5.92 18.61 -11.52
C TRP A 248 5.34 19.25 -12.78
N GLN A 249 6.18 19.64 -13.76
CA GLN A 249 5.73 20.20 -15.05
C GLN A 249 4.87 19.20 -15.82
N ARG A 250 5.31 17.92 -15.90
CA ARG A 250 4.52 16.89 -16.57
C ARG A 250 3.19 16.69 -15.86
N GLY A 251 3.19 16.60 -14.53
CA GLY A 251 1.96 16.49 -13.75
C GLY A 251 1.02 17.68 -13.96
N ALA A 252 1.53 18.91 -13.94
CA ALA A 252 0.73 20.12 -14.16
C ALA A 252 0.14 20.20 -15.59
N ALA A 253 0.87 19.70 -16.59
CA ALA A 253 0.37 19.64 -17.97
C ALA A 253 -0.78 18.63 -18.12
N LEU A 254 -0.72 17.50 -17.45
CA LEU A 254 -1.76 16.46 -17.49
C LEU A 254 -2.95 16.75 -16.55
N PHE A 255 -2.70 17.45 -15.45
CA PHE A 255 -3.67 17.73 -14.39
C PHE A 255 -3.67 19.21 -14.02
N PRO A 256 -4.11 20.11 -14.93
CA PRO A 256 -4.02 21.56 -14.72
C PRO A 256 -4.85 22.08 -13.54
N ALA A 257 -5.86 21.33 -13.11
CA ALA A 257 -6.68 21.66 -11.94
C ALA A 257 -6.04 21.28 -10.59
N HIS A 258 -4.85 20.69 -10.59
CA HIS A 258 -4.18 20.24 -9.36
C HIS A 258 -3.29 21.34 -8.78
N ASP A 259 -3.83 22.16 -7.89
CA ASP A 259 -3.20 23.38 -7.35
C ASP A 259 -1.81 23.15 -6.73
N LYS A 260 -1.58 21.99 -6.09
CA LYS A 260 -0.29 21.72 -5.42
C LYS A 260 0.89 21.62 -6.40
N LEU A 261 0.67 21.12 -7.62
CA LEU A 261 1.70 21.07 -8.65
C LEU A 261 2.11 22.50 -9.09
N ALA A 262 1.13 23.37 -9.28
CA ALA A 262 1.40 24.79 -9.59
C ALA A 262 2.18 25.49 -8.46
N VAL A 263 1.82 25.22 -7.20
CA VAL A 263 2.54 25.76 -6.02
C VAL A 263 3.99 25.28 -5.99
N ARG A 264 4.26 23.98 -6.26
CA ARG A 264 5.64 23.45 -6.31
C ARG A 264 6.48 24.12 -7.40
N LEU A 265 5.92 24.33 -8.58
CA LEU A 265 6.60 24.98 -9.69
C LEU A 265 6.93 26.44 -9.38
N ALA A 266 5.99 27.18 -8.78
CA ALA A 266 6.22 28.57 -8.38
C ALA A 266 7.32 28.69 -7.31
N SER A 267 7.29 27.82 -6.28
CA SER A 267 8.31 27.82 -5.21
C SER A 267 9.71 27.45 -5.72
N ASN A 268 9.80 26.51 -6.67
CA ASN A 268 11.08 26.11 -7.26
C ASN A 268 11.67 27.21 -8.16
N ALA A 269 10.84 27.98 -8.85
CA ALA A 269 11.30 29.12 -9.66
C ALA A 269 11.95 30.21 -8.78
N GLN A 270 11.42 30.47 -7.60
CA GLN A 270 11.96 31.45 -6.65
C GLN A 270 13.30 31.01 -6.03
N ALA A 271 13.50 29.73 -5.81
CA ALA A 271 14.74 29.21 -5.23
C ALA A 271 15.91 29.17 -6.23
N SER A 272 15.66 29.41 -7.52
CA SER A 272 16.66 29.37 -8.59
C SER A 272 17.21 30.80 -8.92
N HIS A 273 16.75 31.83 -8.22
CA HIS A 273 17.21 33.21 -8.27
C HIS A 273 17.93 33.60 -6.99
#